data_a92ae2fa3ff8612ec3db1bb3159df120
#
_entry.id   a92ae2fa3ff8612ec3db1bb3159df120
#
_cell.length_a   1.000
_cell.length_b   1.000
_cell.length_c   1.000
_cell.angle_alpha   90.00
_cell.angle_beta   90.00
_cell.angle_gamma   90.00
#
_symmetry.space_group_name_H-M   'P 1'
#
loop_
_entity.id
_entity.type
_entity.pdbx_description
1 polymer ?
#
loop_
_entity_poly.entity_id
_entity_poly.type
_entity_poly.pdbx_seq_one_letter_code
_entity_poly.pdbx_strand_id
1 'polypeptide(L)'
;MGTIEAADVRPAGVALAPRGSQSKLSSAIFFVLLAAVLFRVVTAVTDRNARPNEQGQGPPRLVHWVPLEKAAPAAAASGKPTLYDFTAAWCPPCHRLDKEGWSEEELAALANQRFVPTRVMDRSREEGKNPPLVEQLQRRYNVDAFPTLVVAGADGKEISRMEGWEGRDALEKFLEGAKPK
;
A
#
# COMPACT_ATOMS: atom_id res chain seq x y z
N MET A 1 -29.15 0.27 -98.55
CA MET A 1 -27.83 0.13 -99.20
C MET A 1 -26.86 1.01 -98.42
N GLY A 2 -25.88 0.47 -97.84
CA GLY A 2 -24.89 1.19 -97.15
C GLY A 2 -24.46 0.49 -95.82
N THR A 3 -23.64 -0.54 -96.00
CA THR A 3 -22.95 -1.27 -94.98
C THR A 3 -21.91 -0.34 -94.30
N ILE A 4 -21.96 -0.20 -92.99
CA ILE A 4 -20.92 0.46 -92.22
C ILE A 4 -20.20 -0.59 -91.35
N GLU A 5 -18.95 -0.66 -91.65
CA GLU A 5 -17.91 -1.55 -91.11
C GLU A 5 -17.64 -1.30 -89.67
N ALA A 6 -17.59 -2.34 -88.84
CA ALA A 6 -17.29 -2.27 -87.43
C ALA A 6 -15.79 -2.17 -87.24
N ALA A 7 -15.35 -1.08 -86.62
CA ALA A 7 -13.96 -0.86 -86.16
C ALA A 7 -13.68 -1.64 -84.88
N ASP A 8 -12.73 -2.57 -85.01
CA ASP A 8 -12.15 -3.35 -83.93
C ASP A 8 -11.32 -2.41 -82.97
N VAL A 9 -11.86 -2.21 -81.78
CA VAL A 9 -11.13 -1.48 -80.70
C VAL A 9 -10.59 -2.50 -79.72
N ARG A 10 -9.31 -2.77 -79.79
CA ARG A 10 -8.58 -3.57 -78.83
C ARG A 10 -8.40 -2.76 -77.51
N PRO A 11 -8.75 -3.33 -76.36
CA PRO A 11 -8.42 -2.67 -75.04
C PRO A 11 -6.95 -2.83 -74.75
N ALA A 12 -6.30 -1.72 -74.43
CA ALA A 12 -4.93 -1.66 -73.97
C ALA A 12 -4.74 -2.38 -72.62
N GLY A 13 -3.77 -3.29 -72.61
CA GLY A 13 -3.41 -4.06 -71.38
C GLY A 13 -2.98 -3.19 -70.24
N VAL A 14 -3.71 -3.27 -69.15
CA VAL A 14 -3.32 -2.67 -67.87
C VAL A 14 -2.24 -3.57 -67.27
N ALA A 15 -1.00 -3.06 -67.22
CA ALA A 15 0.12 -3.72 -66.56
C ALA A 15 -0.09 -3.66 -65.05
N LEU A 16 -0.32 -4.84 -64.43
CA LEU A 16 -0.33 -5.01 -62.97
C LEU A 16 1.08 -4.82 -62.43
N ALA A 17 1.30 -3.74 -61.69
CA ALA A 17 2.51 -3.52 -60.91
C ALA A 17 2.70 -4.60 -59.84
N PRO A 18 3.93 -5.04 -59.55
CA PRO A 18 4.17 -6.06 -58.53
C PRO A 18 3.85 -5.51 -57.14
N ARG A 19 2.97 -6.21 -56.42
CA ARG A 19 2.72 -5.98 -55.00
C ARG A 19 4.00 -6.27 -54.22
N GLY A 20 4.75 -5.21 -53.88
CA GLY A 20 5.93 -5.27 -53.05
C GLY A 20 5.63 -5.79 -51.67
N SER A 21 6.48 -6.67 -51.24
CA SER A 21 6.61 -7.30 -49.91
C SER A 21 6.69 -6.27 -48.79
N GLN A 22 5.57 -5.77 -48.27
CA GLN A 22 5.53 -4.85 -47.14
C GLN A 22 5.10 -5.50 -45.80
N SER A 23 4.82 -6.80 -45.78
CA SER A 23 4.20 -7.43 -44.60
C SER A 23 5.18 -7.80 -43.46
N LYS A 24 6.48 -7.94 -43.73
CA LYS A 24 7.45 -8.39 -42.71
C LYS A 24 7.99 -7.27 -41.83
N LEU A 25 8.16 -6.06 -42.37
CA LEU A 25 8.62 -4.90 -41.58
C LEU A 25 7.54 -4.40 -40.63
N SER A 26 6.29 -4.44 -41.04
CA SER A 26 5.16 -4.01 -40.22
C SER A 26 4.94 -4.92 -39.00
N SER A 27 5.15 -6.23 -39.16
CA SER A 27 5.02 -7.22 -38.07
C SER A 27 6.14 -7.02 -37.01
N ALA A 28 7.38 -6.79 -37.46
CA ALA A 28 8.49 -6.58 -36.52
C ALA A 28 8.31 -5.30 -35.69
N ILE A 29 7.87 -4.21 -36.30
CA ILE A 29 7.58 -2.95 -35.59
C ILE A 29 6.43 -3.14 -34.61
N PHE A 30 5.38 -3.89 -34.96
CA PHE A 30 4.27 -4.19 -34.06
C PHE A 30 4.72 -4.97 -32.82
N PHE A 31 5.58 -5.98 -32.96
CA PHE A 31 6.11 -6.74 -31.83
C PHE A 31 7.03 -5.91 -30.93
N VAL A 32 7.84 -5.02 -31.50
CA VAL A 32 8.70 -4.11 -30.71
C VAL A 32 7.85 -3.12 -29.93
N LEU A 33 6.81 -2.56 -30.53
CA LEU A 33 5.90 -1.65 -29.82
C LEU A 33 5.11 -2.37 -28.73
N LEU A 34 4.62 -3.59 -29.00
CA LEU A 34 3.91 -4.40 -28.02
C LEU A 34 4.83 -4.76 -26.83
N ALA A 35 6.08 -5.15 -27.09
CA ALA A 35 7.06 -5.44 -26.07
C ALA A 35 7.38 -4.18 -25.23
N ALA A 36 7.52 -3.01 -25.86
CA ALA A 36 7.74 -1.75 -25.15
C ALA A 36 6.55 -1.35 -24.28
N VAL A 37 5.32 -1.57 -24.75
CA VAL A 37 4.10 -1.32 -23.94
C VAL A 37 4.01 -2.29 -22.77
N LEU A 38 4.25 -3.58 -22.99
CA LEU A 38 4.25 -4.58 -21.93
C LEU A 38 5.35 -4.29 -20.89
N PHE A 39 6.55 -3.91 -21.33
CA PHE A 39 7.62 -3.50 -20.44
C PHE A 39 7.24 -2.29 -19.60
N ARG A 40 6.60 -1.27 -20.22
CA ARG A 40 6.09 -0.09 -19.52
C ARG A 40 4.98 -0.42 -18.52
N VAL A 41 4.08 -1.35 -18.87
CA VAL A 41 3.01 -1.79 -17.97
C VAL A 41 3.57 -2.57 -16.79
N VAL A 42 4.51 -3.50 -17.03
CA VAL A 42 5.16 -4.27 -15.97
C VAL A 42 5.94 -3.35 -15.02
N THR A 43 6.74 -2.41 -15.54
CA THR A 43 7.46 -1.44 -14.69
C THR A 43 6.51 -0.53 -13.93
N ALA A 44 5.41 -0.07 -14.53
CA ALA A 44 4.42 0.76 -13.86
C ALA A 44 3.65 0.01 -12.75
N VAL A 45 3.44 -1.30 -12.89
CA VAL A 45 2.79 -2.14 -11.87
C VAL A 45 3.77 -2.44 -10.72
N THR A 46 5.04 -2.71 -11.03
CA THR A 46 6.08 -2.92 -10.01
C THR A 46 6.37 -1.63 -9.23
N ASP A 47 6.42 -0.46 -9.90
CA ASP A 47 6.61 0.84 -9.25
C ASP A 47 5.42 1.23 -8.35
N ARG A 48 4.19 0.84 -8.69
CA ARG A 48 3.03 1.08 -7.81
C ARG A 48 3.10 0.30 -6.50
N ASN A 49 3.73 -0.86 -6.50
CA ASN A 49 3.95 -1.65 -5.29
C ASN A 49 5.20 -1.20 -4.49
N ALA A 50 6.08 -0.42 -5.10
CA ALA A 50 7.34 0.06 -4.51
C ALA A 50 7.30 1.52 -4.05
N ARG A 51 6.19 2.26 -4.25
CA ARG A 51 6.09 3.63 -3.76
C ARG A 51 5.60 3.62 -2.31
N PRO A 52 6.48 3.91 -1.33
CA PRO A 52 6.02 4.41 -0.05
C PRO A 52 5.25 5.70 -0.34
N ASN A 53 4.12 5.85 0.30
CA ASN A 53 3.17 6.95 0.17
C ASN A 53 3.86 8.34 0.25
N GLU A 54 4.23 8.93 -0.89
CA GLU A 54 4.82 10.28 -0.99
C GLU A 54 3.75 11.39 -0.92
N GLN A 55 2.66 11.17 -0.22
CA GLN A 55 1.67 12.21 0.05
C GLN A 55 1.84 12.75 1.46
N GLY A 56 2.61 13.81 1.59
CA GLY A 56 2.81 14.58 2.80
C GLY A 56 4.25 14.47 3.32
N GLN A 57 5.04 15.52 3.09
CA GLN A 57 6.40 15.69 3.59
C GLN A 57 6.41 15.83 5.13
N GLY A 58 6.16 14.73 5.80
CA GLY A 58 6.58 14.53 7.17
C GLY A 58 7.91 13.76 7.19
N PRO A 59 8.68 13.75 8.28
CA PRO A 59 9.87 12.94 8.42
C PRO A 59 9.53 11.47 8.07
N PRO A 60 10.51 10.70 7.51
CA PRO A 60 10.26 9.33 7.11
C PRO A 60 9.63 8.56 8.27
N ARG A 61 8.50 7.93 8.02
CA ARG A 61 7.83 7.11 9.04
C ARG A 61 8.66 5.86 9.26
N LEU A 62 9.43 5.84 10.32
CA LEU A 62 10.35 4.74 10.64
C LEU A 62 9.60 3.48 11.04
N VAL A 63 8.41 3.62 11.63
CA VAL A 63 7.54 2.48 11.96
C VAL A 63 6.75 2.06 10.72
N HIS A 64 6.82 0.78 10.38
CA HIS A 64 6.12 0.18 9.24
C HIS A 64 4.67 -0.18 9.62
N TRP A 65 3.82 0.85 9.70
CA TRP A 65 2.41 0.68 10.09
C TRP A 65 1.64 -0.23 9.13
N VAL A 66 1.12 -1.32 9.66
CA VAL A 66 0.23 -2.23 8.93
C VAL A 66 -1.20 -1.69 9.00
N PRO A 67 -1.94 -1.62 7.87
CA PRO A 67 -3.36 -1.24 7.88
C PRO A 67 -4.16 -2.13 8.84
N LEU A 68 -5.12 -1.53 9.55
CA LEU A 68 -5.87 -2.19 10.62
C LEU A 68 -6.54 -3.50 10.17
N GLU A 69 -7.11 -3.51 8.96
CA GLU A 69 -7.79 -4.67 8.37
C GLU A 69 -6.81 -5.81 8.01
N LYS A 70 -5.51 -5.48 7.89
CA LYS A 70 -4.44 -6.43 7.58
C LYS A 70 -3.65 -6.89 8.81
N ALA A 71 -3.91 -6.31 9.98
CA ALA A 71 -3.15 -6.60 11.20
C ALA A 71 -3.21 -8.09 11.58
N ALA A 72 -4.42 -8.66 11.70
CA ALA A 72 -4.59 -10.06 12.08
C ALA A 72 -4.00 -11.06 11.06
N PRO A 73 -4.23 -10.93 9.74
CA PRO A 73 -3.53 -11.75 8.75
C PRO A 73 -2.00 -11.63 8.79
N ALA A 74 -1.46 -10.42 8.98
CA ALA A 74 -0.03 -10.19 9.07
C ALA A 74 0.59 -10.81 10.33
N ALA A 75 -0.10 -10.70 11.48
CA ALA A 75 0.31 -11.35 12.72
C ALA A 75 0.32 -12.88 12.58
N ALA A 76 -0.72 -13.47 12.00
CA ALA A 76 -0.79 -14.90 11.74
C ALA A 76 0.32 -15.39 10.80
N ALA A 77 0.62 -14.63 9.73
CA ALA A 77 1.65 -14.98 8.76
C ALA A 77 3.08 -14.85 9.32
N SER A 78 3.34 -13.87 10.18
CA SER A 78 4.66 -13.60 10.75
C SER A 78 4.93 -14.30 12.08
N GLY A 79 3.90 -14.79 12.77
CA GLY A 79 3.99 -15.31 14.13
C GLY A 79 4.27 -14.24 15.20
N LYS A 80 4.25 -12.96 14.81
CA LYS A 80 4.48 -11.84 15.73
C LYS A 80 3.19 -11.38 16.39
N PRO A 81 3.22 -10.93 17.66
CA PRO A 81 2.08 -10.26 18.26
C PRO A 81 1.79 -8.92 17.58
N THR A 82 0.55 -8.47 17.65
CA THR A 82 0.15 -7.15 17.14
C THR A 82 0.40 -6.08 18.21
N LEU A 83 1.04 -4.98 17.80
CA LEU A 83 1.16 -3.76 18.60
C LEU A 83 0.13 -2.75 18.10
N TYR A 84 -0.93 -2.57 18.84
CA TYR A 84 -1.94 -1.54 18.58
C TYR A 84 -1.53 -0.22 19.22
N ASP A 85 -1.45 0.85 18.42
CA ASP A 85 -1.29 2.23 18.86
C ASP A 85 -2.64 2.96 18.70
N PHE A 86 -3.39 3.01 19.80
CA PHE A 86 -4.64 3.77 19.87
C PHE A 86 -4.33 5.26 20.05
N THR A 87 -4.72 6.04 19.07
CA THR A 87 -4.36 7.45 18.95
C THR A 87 -5.50 8.29 18.39
N ALA A 88 -5.41 9.61 18.50
CA ALA A 88 -6.36 10.55 17.91
C ALA A 88 -5.63 11.82 17.42
N ALA A 89 -6.15 12.45 16.37
CA ALA A 89 -5.55 13.64 15.78
C ALA A 89 -5.51 14.84 16.73
N TRP A 90 -6.49 14.94 17.62
CA TRP A 90 -6.60 16.02 18.62
C TRP A 90 -5.79 15.79 19.90
N CYS A 91 -5.03 14.68 20.02
CA CYS A 91 -4.42 14.22 21.27
C CYS A 91 -2.96 14.74 21.41
N PRO A 92 -2.66 15.74 22.23
CA PRO A 92 -1.29 16.27 22.37
C PRO A 92 -0.25 15.26 22.85
N PRO A 93 -0.52 14.34 23.83
CA PRO A 93 0.45 13.32 24.19
C PRO A 93 0.69 12.29 23.09
N CYS A 94 -0.29 12.04 22.18
CA CYS A 94 -0.07 11.20 21.01
C CYS A 94 0.94 11.82 20.04
N HIS A 95 0.85 13.14 19.81
CA HIS A 95 1.82 13.86 18.99
C HIS A 95 3.24 13.80 19.58
N ARG A 96 3.35 13.81 20.93
CA ARG A 96 4.65 13.63 21.57
C ARG A 96 5.18 12.20 21.37
N LEU A 97 4.33 11.19 21.52
CA LEU A 97 4.71 9.81 21.22
C LEU A 97 5.17 9.65 19.76
N ASP A 98 4.49 10.28 18.81
CA ASP A 98 4.91 10.27 17.40
C ASP A 98 6.29 10.91 17.21
N LYS A 99 6.52 12.07 17.84
CA LYS A 99 7.73 12.86 17.66
C LYS A 99 8.93 12.33 18.46
N GLU A 100 8.71 11.84 19.66
CA GLU A 100 9.77 11.50 20.63
C GLU A 100 9.94 9.98 20.83
N GLY A 101 9.00 9.19 20.28
CA GLY A 101 9.01 7.73 20.33
C GLY A 101 9.12 7.12 18.94
N TRP A 102 8.07 7.24 18.13
CA TRP A 102 8.02 6.58 16.83
C TRP A 102 8.96 7.17 15.76
N SER A 103 9.49 8.38 15.98
CA SER A 103 10.53 8.99 15.14
C SER A 103 11.96 8.64 15.56
N GLU A 104 12.14 7.89 16.65
CA GLU A 104 13.42 7.37 17.07
C GLU A 104 13.72 6.05 16.37
N GLU A 105 14.89 5.99 15.71
CA GLU A 105 15.26 4.85 14.85
C GLU A 105 15.30 3.52 15.63
N GLU A 106 15.87 3.53 16.83
CA GLU A 106 15.99 2.34 17.67
C GLU A 106 14.63 1.80 18.11
N LEU A 107 13.71 2.67 18.54
CA LEU A 107 12.38 2.28 18.99
C LEU A 107 11.50 1.81 17.83
N ALA A 108 11.59 2.49 16.68
CA ALA A 108 10.91 2.07 15.47
C ALA A 108 11.42 0.71 14.96
N ALA A 109 12.74 0.50 14.99
CA ALA A 109 13.34 -0.78 14.64
C ALA A 109 12.88 -1.90 15.57
N LEU A 110 12.85 -1.64 16.88
CA LEU A 110 12.37 -2.59 17.87
C LEU A 110 10.90 -2.95 17.66
N ALA A 111 10.04 -1.96 17.39
CA ALA A 111 8.63 -2.18 17.07
C ALA A 111 8.46 -3.03 15.80
N ASN A 112 9.17 -2.70 14.72
CA ASN A 112 9.11 -3.43 13.44
C ASN A 112 9.63 -4.88 13.54
N GLN A 113 10.68 -5.10 14.33
CA GLN A 113 11.28 -6.43 14.48
C GLN A 113 10.41 -7.36 15.30
N ARG A 114 9.79 -6.87 16.37
CA ARG A 114 9.11 -7.71 17.37
C ARG A 114 7.63 -7.84 17.16
N PHE A 115 7.00 -6.87 16.51
CA PHE A 115 5.55 -6.77 16.43
C PHE A 115 5.06 -6.58 14.99
N VAL A 116 3.74 -6.65 14.82
CA VAL A 116 2.99 -6.12 13.69
C VAL A 116 2.41 -4.77 14.15
N PRO A 117 3.12 -3.64 13.91
CA PRO A 117 2.65 -2.33 14.38
C PRO A 117 1.41 -1.91 13.61
N THR A 118 0.37 -1.51 14.31
CA THR A 118 -0.92 -1.16 13.73
C THR A 118 -1.50 0.05 14.44
N ARG A 119 -1.77 1.11 13.68
CA ARG A 119 -2.36 2.33 14.24
C ARG A 119 -3.88 2.26 14.23
N VAL A 120 -4.49 2.55 15.38
CA VAL A 120 -5.95 2.60 15.57
C VAL A 120 -6.33 4.05 15.83
N MET A 121 -6.74 4.74 14.76
CA MET A 121 -7.06 6.16 14.79
C MET A 121 -8.50 6.39 15.23
N ASP A 122 -8.68 7.04 16.37
CA ASP A 122 -9.99 7.57 16.78
C ASP A 122 -10.33 8.83 15.98
N ARG A 123 -11.51 8.84 15.36
CA ARG A 123 -12.06 9.93 14.56
C ARG A 123 -13.41 10.40 15.05
N SER A 124 -13.80 9.96 16.25
CA SER A 124 -15.14 10.27 16.78
C SER A 124 -15.41 11.75 16.94
N ARG A 125 -14.36 12.56 17.21
CA ARG A 125 -14.50 14.02 17.30
C ARG A 125 -14.63 14.70 15.94
N GLU A 126 -13.92 14.19 14.92
CA GLU A 126 -13.91 14.77 13.57
C GLU A 126 -15.11 14.30 12.75
N GLU A 127 -15.49 13.05 12.88
CA GLU A 127 -16.48 12.37 12.04
C GLU A 127 -17.79 12.03 12.79
N GLY A 128 -17.86 12.35 14.11
CA GLY A 128 -19.01 12.03 14.97
C GLY A 128 -19.06 10.57 15.42
N LYS A 129 -18.33 9.68 14.76
CA LYS A 129 -18.25 8.24 15.08
C LYS A 129 -16.98 7.64 14.54
N ASN A 130 -16.58 6.50 15.09
CA ASN A 130 -15.48 5.70 14.58
C ASN A 130 -15.96 4.65 13.54
N PRO A 131 -15.06 4.17 12.66
CA PRO A 131 -15.30 2.94 11.90
C PRO A 131 -15.60 1.77 12.85
N PRO A 132 -16.49 0.83 12.46
CA PRO A 132 -16.92 -0.27 13.34
C PRO A 132 -15.79 -1.11 13.94
N LEU A 133 -14.71 -1.33 13.17
CA LEU A 133 -13.54 -2.09 13.64
C LEU A 133 -12.76 -1.33 14.72
N VAL A 134 -12.64 0.00 14.60
CA VAL A 134 -12.00 0.84 15.61
C VAL A 134 -12.78 0.78 16.92
N GLU A 135 -14.12 0.98 16.87
CA GLU A 135 -14.97 0.88 18.04
C GLU A 135 -14.93 -0.51 18.69
N GLN A 136 -14.90 -1.58 17.86
CA GLN A 136 -14.78 -2.95 18.35
C GLN A 136 -13.49 -3.16 19.14
N LEU A 137 -12.36 -2.67 18.62
CA LEU A 137 -11.05 -2.79 19.27
C LEU A 137 -10.96 -1.94 20.54
N GLN A 138 -11.47 -0.70 20.51
CA GLN A 138 -11.54 0.13 21.71
C GLN A 138 -12.35 -0.53 22.83
N ARG A 139 -13.52 -1.09 22.51
CA ARG A 139 -14.32 -1.86 23.48
C ARG A 139 -13.61 -3.12 23.95
N ARG A 140 -12.98 -3.88 23.02
CA ARG A 140 -12.28 -5.13 23.35
C ARG A 140 -11.17 -4.94 24.36
N TYR A 141 -10.40 -3.85 24.20
CA TYR A 141 -9.26 -3.53 25.05
C TYR A 141 -9.57 -2.46 26.09
N ASN A 142 -10.83 -2.07 26.28
CA ASN A 142 -11.26 -1.04 27.24
C ASN A 142 -10.42 0.25 27.11
N VAL A 143 -10.28 0.75 25.87
CA VAL A 143 -9.51 1.97 25.58
C VAL A 143 -10.43 3.19 25.66
N ASP A 144 -10.21 4.03 26.66
CA ASP A 144 -10.95 5.26 26.93
C ASP A 144 -10.05 6.50 27.02
N ALA A 145 -8.75 6.32 26.89
CA ALA A 145 -7.74 7.39 26.89
C ALA A 145 -6.69 7.19 25.78
N PHE A 146 -6.02 8.28 25.36
CA PHE A 146 -5.00 8.27 24.34
C PHE A 146 -3.72 8.99 24.77
N PRO A 147 -2.53 8.54 24.28
CA PRO A 147 -2.32 7.29 23.58
C PRO A 147 -2.49 6.09 24.51
N THR A 148 -2.95 4.96 23.95
CA THR A 148 -2.88 3.68 24.63
C THR A 148 -2.22 2.68 23.68
N LEU A 149 -1.14 2.05 24.13
CA LEU A 149 -0.47 0.98 23.42
C LEU A 149 -0.89 -0.37 23.99
N VAL A 150 -1.29 -1.29 23.13
CA VAL A 150 -1.68 -2.66 23.51
C VAL A 150 -0.91 -3.64 22.66
N VAL A 151 -0.19 -4.57 23.30
CA VAL A 151 0.36 -5.74 22.61
C VAL A 151 -0.61 -6.90 22.80
N ALA A 152 -1.06 -7.48 21.69
CA ALA A 152 -1.99 -8.59 21.66
C ALA A 152 -1.40 -9.80 20.95
N GLY A 153 -1.62 -10.98 21.52
CA GLY A 153 -1.23 -12.26 20.93
C GLY A 153 -2.06 -12.61 19.70
N ALA A 154 -1.70 -13.73 19.04
CA ALA A 154 -2.44 -14.24 17.88
C ALA A 154 -3.90 -14.64 18.22
N ASP A 155 -4.18 -14.99 19.47
CA ASP A 155 -5.53 -15.24 19.98
C ASP A 155 -6.31 -13.95 20.32
N GLY A 156 -5.66 -12.80 20.11
CA GLY A 156 -6.17 -11.46 20.40
C GLY A 156 -6.29 -11.15 21.88
N LYS A 157 -5.66 -11.92 22.77
CA LYS A 157 -5.57 -11.56 24.19
C LYS A 157 -4.49 -10.52 24.40
N GLU A 158 -4.75 -9.57 25.28
CA GLU A 158 -3.79 -8.59 25.71
C GLU A 158 -2.62 -9.27 26.44
N ILE A 159 -1.41 -8.94 26.03
CA ILE A 159 -0.15 -9.41 26.64
C ILE A 159 0.43 -8.31 27.53
N SER A 160 0.40 -7.06 27.04
CA SER A 160 0.98 -5.91 27.71
C SER A 160 0.26 -4.64 27.30
N ARG A 161 0.28 -3.62 28.16
CA ARG A 161 -0.34 -2.30 27.95
C ARG A 161 0.55 -1.19 28.45
N MET A 162 0.50 -0.04 27.76
CA MET A 162 1.02 1.24 28.24
C MET A 162 -0.02 2.32 27.95
N GLU A 163 -0.40 3.10 28.96
CA GLU A 163 -1.36 4.20 28.84
C GLU A 163 -0.65 5.54 29.02
N GLY A 164 -0.95 6.49 28.14
CA GLY A 164 -0.30 7.78 28.12
C GLY A 164 1.09 7.75 27.49
N TRP A 165 1.75 8.92 27.52
CA TRP A 165 3.12 9.10 27.08
C TRP A 165 4.01 9.48 28.28
N GLU A 166 4.85 8.56 28.72
CA GLU A 166 5.75 8.71 29.86
C GLU A 166 7.22 8.90 29.44
N GLY A 167 7.47 9.06 28.14
CA GLY A 167 8.81 9.27 27.59
C GLY A 167 9.43 8.04 26.94
N ARG A 168 10.61 8.26 26.33
CA ARG A 168 11.34 7.27 25.55
C ARG A 168 11.63 5.98 26.33
N ASP A 169 12.19 6.11 27.53
CA ASP A 169 12.62 4.95 28.32
C ASP A 169 11.43 4.05 28.73
N ALA A 170 10.27 4.65 28.99
CA ALA A 170 9.05 3.89 29.28
C ALA A 170 8.57 3.09 28.05
N LEU A 171 8.62 3.71 26.87
CA LEU A 171 8.28 3.03 25.61
C LEU A 171 9.26 1.88 25.31
N GLU A 172 10.56 2.11 25.45
CA GLU A 172 11.58 1.08 25.27
C GLU A 172 11.34 -0.12 26.19
N LYS A 173 11.19 0.13 27.47
CA LYS A 173 10.89 -0.90 28.48
C LYS A 173 9.58 -1.66 28.17
N PHE A 174 8.56 -0.95 27.72
CA PHE A 174 7.29 -1.57 27.30
C PHE A 174 7.50 -2.50 26.10
N LEU A 175 8.19 -2.04 25.04
CA LEU A 175 8.44 -2.83 23.84
C LEU A 175 9.34 -4.04 24.13
N GLU A 176 10.32 -3.92 25.01
CA GLU A 176 11.20 -5.03 25.41
C GLU A 176 10.49 -6.03 26.32
N GLY A 177 9.65 -5.56 27.21
CA GLY A 177 8.93 -6.37 28.20
C GLY A 177 7.79 -7.20 27.62
N ALA A 178 7.19 -6.77 26.52
CA ALA A 178 6.07 -7.45 25.89
C ALA A 178 6.55 -8.72 25.15
N LYS A 179 6.53 -9.85 25.84
CA LYS A 179 6.88 -11.17 25.27
C LYS A 179 5.63 -12.01 25.07
N PRO A 180 5.44 -12.63 23.90
CA PRO A 180 4.43 -13.69 23.75
C PRO A 180 4.75 -14.83 24.72
N LYS A 181 3.72 -15.32 25.39
CA LYS A 181 3.82 -16.52 26.23
C LYS A 181 3.88 -17.76 25.39
#